data_761232872e680ec0aef6178ac5a97555
#
_entry.id   761232872e680ec0aef6178ac5a97555
#
_cell.length_a   1.000
_cell.length_b   1.000
_cell.length_c   1.000
_cell.angle_alpha   90.00
_cell.angle_beta   90.00
_cell.angle_gamma   90.00
#
_symmetry.space_group_name_H-M   'P 1'
#
loop_
_entity.id
_entity.type
_entity.pdbx_description
1 polymer ?
#
loop_
_entity_poly.entity_id
_entity_poly.type
_entity_poly.pdbx_seq_one_letter_code
_entity_poly.pdbx_strand_id
1 'polypeptide(L)'
;MTIKILKLVSDEELAVEITEENDSSVTFKNPVACVLQRSQQTGGAALGFMPWMHAADGPFTVDKSKIICVANVADEVKNGYNQIFGAGIVVPPKDLILG
;
A
#
# COMPACT_ATOMS: atom_id res chain seq x y z
N MET A 1 11.27 8.36 4.53
CA MET A 1 10.13 7.42 4.42
C MET A 1 10.46 6.36 3.40
N THR A 2 10.40 5.10 3.78
CA THR A 2 10.73 3.99 2.89
C THR A 2 9.44 3.29 2.49
N ILE A 3 9.01 3.51 1.24
CA ILE A 3 7.81 2.90 0.71
C ILE A 3 8.23 1.72 -0.16
N LYS A 4 7.65 0.56 0.09
CA LYS A 4 7.95 -0.66 -0.65
C LYS A 4 6.66 -1.37 -1.01
N ILE A 5 6.76 -2.22 -2.02
CA ILE A 5 5.68 -3.14 -2.38
C ILE A 5 6.02 -4.49 -1.78
N LEU A 6 5.08 -5.05 -1.04
CA LEU A 6 5.19 -6.39 -0.50
C LEU A 6 4.21 -7.31 -1.21
N LYS A 7 4.71 -8.40 -1.75
CA LYS A 7 3.86 -9.46 -2.31
C LYS A 7 3.74 -10.53 -1.25
N LEU A 8 2.52 -10.79 -0.79
CA LEU A 8 2.28 -11.76 0.26
C LEU A 8 1.90 -13.11 -0.32
N VAL A 9 2.04 -14.16 0.51
CA VAL A 9 1.65 -15.51 0.09
C VAL A 9 0.16 -15.61 -0.21
N SER A 10 -0.63 -14.66 0.29
CA SER A 10 -2.06 -14.56 -0.04
C SER A 10 -2.31 -14.02 -1.43
N ASP A 11 -1.25 -13.67 -2.16
CA ASP A 11 -1.29 -13.05 -3.48
C ASP A 11 -1.62 -11.57 -3.45
N GLU A 12 -1.75 -10.99 -2.27
CA GLU A 12 -1.96 -9.54 -2.14
C GLU A 12 -0.67 -8.79 -2.39
N GLU A 13 -0.80 -7.61 -3.01
CA GLU A 13 0.32 -6.68 -3.18
C GLU A 13 0.00 -5.45 -2.38
N LEU A 14 0.88 -5.12 -1.44
CA LEU A 14 0.67 -4.00 -0.54
C LEU A 14 1.72 -2.94 -0.76
N ALA A 15 1.30 -1.70 -0.83
CA ALA A 15 2.21 -0.57 -0.70
C ALA A 15 2.24 -0.20 0.77
N VAL A 16 3.42 -0.15 1.35
CA VAL A 16 3.58 0.03 2.79
C VAL A 16 4.74 0.96 3.07
N GLU A 17 4.70 1.58 4.24
CA GLU A 17 5.85 2.33 4.74
C GLU A 17 6.55 1.48 5.80
N ILE A 18 7.73 0.97 5.47
CA ILE A 18 8.46 0.09 6.38
C ILE A 18 9.11 0.92 7.46
N THR A 19 8.83 0.57 8.70
CA THR A 19 9.39 1.27 9.86
C THR A 19 10.48 0.46 10.54
N GLU A 20 10.44 -0.86 10.41
CA GLU A 20 11.41 -1.71 11.08
C GLU A 20 11.49 -3.04 10.34
N GLU A 21 12.69 -3.59 10.28
CA GLU A 21 12.89 -4.89 9.67
C GLU A 21 13.97 -5.63 10.46
N ASN A 22 13.72 -6.92 10.72
CA ASN A 22 14.73 -7.77 11.33
C ASN A 22 14.82 -9.08 10.54
N ASP A 23 15.52 -10.07 11.10
CA ASP A 23 15.79 -11.31 10.37
C ASP A 23 14.52 -12.10 10.09
N SER A 24 13.48 -11.95 10.88
CA SER A 24 12.30 -12.80 10.79
C SER A 24 11.02 -12.05 10.46
N SER A 25 11.02 -10.73 10.54
CA SER A 25 9.78 -9.99 10.35
C SER A 25 10.01 -8.61 9.76
N VAL A 26 8.93 -8.03 9.23
CA VAL A 26 8.89 -6.67 8.72
C VAL A 26 7.74 -5.96 9.40
N THR A 27 8.01 -4.77 9.91
CA THR A 27 7.00 -3.92 10.53
C THR A 27 6.76 -2.70 9.63
N PHE A 28 5.50 -2.39 9.42
CA PHE A 28 5.16 -1.28 8.52
C PHE A 28 3.89 -0.59 9.01
N LYS A 29 3.66 0.58 8.45
CA LYS A 29 2.44 1.34 8.68
C LYS A 29 1.85 1.79 7.35
N ASN A 30 0.62 2.25 7.42
CA ASN A 30 -0.11 2.83 6.28
C ASN A 30 -0.17 1.89 5.08
N PRO A 31 -0.58 0.62 5.26
CA PRO A 31 -0.66 -0.31 4.14
C PRO A 31 -1.89 -0.04 3.29
N VAL A 32 -1.72 -0.12 1.97
CA VAL A 32 -2.84 -0.15 1.05
C VAL A 32 -2.63 -1.32 0.10
N ALA A 33 -3.71 -2.01 -0.20
CA ALA A 33 -3.68 -3.06 -1.19
C ALA A 33 -3.73 -2.44 -2.58
N CYS A 34 -2.81 -2.88 -3.44
CA CYS A 34 -2.77 -2.43 -4.82
C CYS A 34 -3.53 -3.45 -5.66
N VAL A 35 -4.56 -3.01 -6.33
CA VAL A 35 -5.40 -3.90 -7.14
C VAL A 35 -5.45 -3.39 -8.56
N LEU A 36 -5.42 -4.31 -9.50
CA LEU A 36 -5.54 -3.97 -10.90
C LEU A 36 -7.01 -4.05 -11.28
N GLN A 37 -7.54 -2.94 -11.77
CA GLN A 37 -8.93 -2.84 -12.17
C GLN A 37 -9.00 -2.68 -13.67
N ARG A 38 -9.90 -3.43 -14.31
CA ARG A 38 -10.11 -3.32 -15.73
C ARG A 38 -11.28 -2.40 -16.01
N SER A 39 -11.08 -1.54 -16.98
CA SER A 39 -12.15 -0.72 -17.50
C SER A 39 -12.82 -1.44 -18.63
N GLN A 40 -14.12 -1.66 -18.51
CA GLN A 40 -14.88 -2.30 -19.59
C GLN A 40 -15.05 -1.36 -20.77
N GLN A 41 -14.99 -0.07 -20.53
CA GLN A 41 -15.22 0.90 -21.59
C GLN A 41 -14.00 1.07 -22.49
N THR A 42 -12.81 1.04 -21.89
CA THR A 42 -11.58 1.28 -22.64
C THR A 42 -10.80 0.02 -22.92
N GLY A 43 -11.13 -1.07 -22.25
CA GLY A 43 -10.34 -2.29 -22.34
C GLY A 43 -9.01 -2.21 -21.62
N GLY A 44 -8.68 -1.06 -21.02
CA GLY A 44 -7.44 -0.87 -20.31
C GLY A 44 -7.53 -1.32 -18.88
N ALA A 45 -6.41 -1.23 -18.18
CA ALA A 45 -6.31 -1.56 -16.78
C ALA A 45 -5.73 -0.37 -16.02
N ALA A 46 -6.19 -0.18 -14.81
CA ALA A 46 -5.70 0.88 -13.94
C ALA A 46 -5.45 0.32 -12.56
N LEU A 47 -4.45 0.87 -11.87
CA LEU A 47 -4.17 0.51 -10.50
C LEU A 47 -5.12 1.26 -9.57
N GLY A 48 -5.73 0.52 -8.67
CA GLY A 48 -6.52 1.09 -7.61
C GLY A 48 -5.91 0.75 -6.27
N PHE A 49 -6.29 1.50 -5.25
CA PHE A 49 -5.83 1.29 -3.89
C PHE A 49 -7.02 1.00 -3.00
N MET A 50 -6.88 -0.02 -2.17
CA MET A 50 -7.92 -0.38 -1.21
C MET A 50 -7.30 -0.45 0.17
N PRO A 51 -8.04 -0.08 1.22
CA PRO A 51 -7.52 -0.21 2.57
C PRO A 51 -7.22 -1.67 2.88
N TRP A 52 -6.13 -1.89 3.58
CA TRP A 52 -5.76 -3.22 4.06
C TRP A 52 -5.83 -3.20 5.58
N MET A 53 -6.51 -4.19 6.15
CA MET A 53 -6.69 -4.25 7.61
C MET A 53 -7.31 -2.97 8.17
N HIS A 54 -8.31 -2.46 7.48
CA HIS A 54 -8.90 -1.16 7.83
C HIS A 54 -9.58 -1.15 9.20
N ALA A 55 -9.83 -2.34 9.75
CA ALA A 55 -10.43 -2.46 11.08
C ALA A 55 -9.39 -2.40 12.20
N ALA A 56 -8.12 -2.25 11.86
CA ALA A 56 -7.04 -2.27 12.85
C ALA A 56 -6.14 -1.06 12.68
N ASP A 57 -5.54 -0.64 13.78
CA ASP A 57 -4.53 0.41 13.76
C ASP A 57 -3.15 -0.22 13.69
N GLY A 58 -2.27 0.40 12.90
CA GLY A 58 -0.90 -0.05 12.82
C GLY A 58 -0.09 0.40 14.03
N PRO A 59 1.19 0.06 14.05
CA PRO A 59 1.91 -0.62 12.99
C PRO A 59 1.58 -2.11 12.92
N PHE A 60 1.90 -2.69 11.76
CA PHE A 60 1.65 -4.10 11.50
C PHE A 60 2.97 -4.83 11.36
N THR A 61 3.06 -6.02 11.94
CA THR A 61 4.27 -6.84 11.83
C THR A 61 3.90 -8.14 11.13
N VAL A 62 4.62 -8.45 10.06
CA VAL A 62 4.37 -9.64 9.26
C VAL A 62 5.63 -10.49 9.25
N ASP A 63 5.46 -11.78 9.46
CA ASP A 63 6.57 -12.73 9.38
C ASP A 63 7.10 -12.80 7.95
N LYS A 64 8.41 -12.83 7.79
CA LYS A 64 9.01 -12.85 6.47
C LYS A 64 8.64 -14.09 5.68
N SER A 65 8.27 -15.18 6.35
CA SER A 65 7.82 -16.38 5.66
C SER A 65 6.52 -16.16 4.90
N LYS A 66 5.79 -15.10 5.20
CA LYS A 66 4.55 -14.76 4.50
C LYS A 66 4.74 -13.76 3.38
N ILE A 67 5.98 -13.33 3.16
CA ILE A 67 6.31 -12.35 2.12
C ILE A 67 7.06 -13.08 1.01
N ILE A 68 6.51 -13.04 -0.19
CA ILE A 68 7.15 -13.67 -1.36
C ILE A 68 8.22 -12.77 -1.91
N CYS A 69 7.95 -11.47 -1.96
CA CYS A 69 8.80 -10.53 -2.66
C CYS A 69 8.68 -9.14 -2.04
N VAL A 70 9.80 -8.44 -1.98
CA VAL A 70 9.82 -7.01 -1.61
C VAL A 70 10.38 -6.28 -2.81
N ALA A 71 9.66 -5.26 -3.28
CA ALA A 71 10.06 -4.55 -4.48
C ALA A 71 10.00 -3.06 -4.26
N ASN A 72 10.73 -2.34 -5.10
CA ASN A 72 10.64 -0.89 -5.13
C ASN A 72 9.31 -0.48 -5.72
N VAL A 73 8.79 0.62 -5.24
CA VAL A 73 7.50 1.12 -5.69
C VAL A 73 7.65 1.86 -7.01
N ALA A 74 6.73 1.60 -7.95
CA ALA A 74 6.69 2.33 -9.20
C ALA A 74 6.24 3.78 -8.96
N ASP A 75 6.67 4.69 -9.82
CA ASP A 75 6.43 6.11 -9.61
C ASP A 75 4.95 6.45 -9.50
N GLU A 76 4.11 5.88 -10.36
CA GLU A 76 2.68 6.20 -10.29
C GLU A 76 2.04 5.70 -9.00
N VAL A 77 2.51 4.56 -8.49
CA VAL A 77 2.02 4.02 -7.23
C VAL A 77 2.51 4.90 -6.08
N LYS A 78 3.77 5.32 -6.14
CA LYS A 78 4.34 6.21 -5.13
C LYS A 78 3.57 7.52 -5.07
N ASN A 79 3.22 8.09 -6.23
CA ASN A 79 2.46 9.32 -6.27
C ASN A 79 1.07 9.14 -5.68
N GLY A 80 0.40 8.05 -6.03
CA GLY A 80 -0.91 7.76 -5.45
C GLY A 80 -0.86 7.52 -3.95
N TYR A 81 0.15 6.79 -3.51
CA TYR A 81 0.35 6.54 -2.09
C TYR A 81 0.58 7.85 -1.33
N ASN A 82 1.41 8.73 -1.89
CA ASN A 82 1.68 10.01 -1.26
C ASN A 82 0.45 10.91 -1.20
N GLN A 83 -0.46 10.79 -2.16
CA GLN A 83 -1.70 11.54 -2.10
C GLN A 83 -2.58 11.07 -0.96
N ILE A 84 -2.53 9.81 -0.62
CA ILE A 84 -3.33 9.25 0.47
C ILE A 84 -2.69 9.56 1.83
N PHE A 85 -1.39 9.35 1.94
CA PHE A 85 -0.68 9.45 3.22
C PHE A 85 0.39 10.53 3.21
N GLY A 86 0.36 11.45 2.27
CA GLY A 86 1.47 12.35 2.01
C GLY A 86 1.90 13.16 3.21
N ALA A 87 3.16 13.03 3.54
CA ALA A 87 3.76 13.80 4.61
C ALA A 87 3.74 15.28 4.24
N GLY A 88 3.24 16.10 5.11
CA GLY A 88 3.20 17.52 4.89
C GLY A 88 2.13 17.98 3.94
N ILE A 89 1.39 17.08 3.33
CA ILE A 89 0.27 17.46 2.50
C ILE A 89 -0.97 17.45 3.35
N VAL A 90 -1.62 18.60 3.41
CA VAL A 90 -2.90 18.66 4.09
C VAL A 90 -3.93 18.18 3.09
N VAL A 91 -4.29 16.92 3.21
CA VAL A 91 -5.33 16.36 2.37
C VAL A 91 -6.66 16.73 3.01
N PRO A 92 -7.56 17.37 2.26
CA PRO A 92 -8.88 17.66 2.80
C PRO A 92 -9.53 16.34 3.18
N PRO A 93 -10.00 16.28 4.35
CA PRO A 93 -10.58 15.02 4.78
C PRO A 93 -11.85 14.73 4.00
N LYS A 94 -12.00 15.01 3.50
CA LYS A 94 -12.65 14.96 2.99
C LYS A 94 -13.26 14.67 2.41
N ASP A 95 -13.56 14.89 2.31
CA ASP A 95 -13.82 14.83 1.52
C ASP A 95 -13.61 14.10 0.81
N LEU A 96 -13.22 13.82 0.79
CA LEU A 96 -12.69 13.27 0.13
C LEU A 96 -13.13 12.37 0.03
N ILE A 97 -13.36 12.42 0.28
CA ILE A 97 -13.39 11.89 0.02
C ILE A 97 -14.13 11.43 -0.03
N LEU A 98 -14.46 11.40 -0.04
CA LEU A 98 -14.65 11.21 -0.23
C LEU A 98 -15.09 11.01 -0.36
N GLY A 99 -15.33 10.96 -0.39
CA GLY A 99 -15.24 10.91 -0.77
C GLY A 99 -15.31 10.78 -0.88
#